data_bd78f9826b00a676312c156deba847b7
#
_entry.id   bd78f9826b00a676312c156deba847b7
#
_cell.length_a   1.000
_cell.length_b   1.000
_cell.length_c   1.000
_cell.angle_alpha   90.00
_cell.angle_beta   90.00
_cell.angle_gamma   90.00
#
_symmetry.space_group_name_H-M   'P 1'
#
loop_
_entity.id
_entity.type
_entity.pdbx_description
1 polymer ?
#
loop_
_entity_poly.entity_id
_entity_poly.type
_entity_poly.pdbx_seq_one_letter_code
_entity_poly.pdbx_strand_id
1 'polypeptide(L)'
;MLDDVLRAYDAAWNEPDQEARSQLLERSLTEDAELVDPTTGRFKGRDAINERIAGFSARFPGARLTLTSGVDEHNGFARYAWAINAADGSLILEGIDVVERDDDNRLRRVVMFFGPLPRAVE
;
A
#
# COMPACT_ATOMS: atom_id res chain seq x y z
N MET A 1 12.25 1.08 -11.73
CA MET A 1 12.60 -0.12 -10.96
C MET A 1 12.09 0.02 -9.54
N LEU A 2 11.55 -1.05 -8.98
CA LEU A 2 11.02 -1.06 -7.62
C LEU A 2 12.19 -1.28 -6.64
N ASP A 3 12.40 -0.34 -5.73
CA ASP A 3 13.47 -0.50 -4.73
C ASP A 3 13.04 -1.41 -3.58
N ASP A 4 13.96 -1.73 -2.68
CA ASP A 4 13.73 -2.69 -1.60
C ASP A 4 12.63 -2.24 -0.64
N VAL A 5 12.50 -0.94 -0.38
CA VAL A 5 11.49 -0.40 0.52
C VAL A 5 10.10 -0.57 -0.07
N LEU A 6 9.90 -0.14 -1.31
CA LEU A 6 8.60 -0.29 -1.98
C LEU A 6 8.27 -1.76 -2.19
N ARG A 7 9.27 -2.59 -2.48
CA ARG A 7 9.06 -4.03 -2.64
C ARG A 7 8.60 -4.68 -1.34
N ALA A 8 9.21 -4.30 -0.22
CA ALA A 8 8.81 -4.82 1.09
C ALA A 8 7.40 -4.39 1.46
N TYR A 9 7.06 -3.13 1.20
CA TYR A 9 5.71 -2.63 1.46
C TYR A 9 4.66 -3.36 0.61
N ASP A 10 4.93 -3.51 -0.68
CA ASP A 10 4.05 -4.25 -1.59
C ASP A 10 3.86 -5.69 -1.13
N ALA A 11 4.97 -6.35 -0.75
CA ALA A 11 4.93 -7.72 -0.27
C ALA A 11 4.11 -7.87 1.02
N ALA A 12 4.09 -6.84 1.88
CA ALA A 12 3.32 -6.87 3.12
C ALA A 12 1.82 -7.04 2.85
N TRP A 13 1.31 -6.43 1.80
CA TRP A 13 -0.10 -6.58 1.43
C TRP A 13 -0.45 -7.98 0.94
N ASN A 14 0.55 -8.75 0.53
CA ASN A 14 0.37 -10.11 0.03
C ASN A 14 0.81 -11.19 1.03
N GLU A 15 1.25 -10.78 2.23
CA GLU A 15 1.78 -11.72 3.22
C GLU A 15 0.68 -12.14 4.20
N PRO A 16 0.27 -13.42 4.20
CA PRO A 16 -0.78 -13.88 5.10
C PRO A 16 -0.34 -14.05 6.56
N ASP A 17 0.96 -14.28 6.80
CA ASP A 17 1.48 -14.46 8.14
C ASP A 17 1.72 -13.12 8.83
N GLN A 18 1.10 -12.92 10.00
CA GLN A 18 1.16 -11.64 10.70
C GLN A 18 2.58 -11.26 11.12
N GLU A 19 3.37 -12.21 11.57
CA GLU A 19 4.74 -11.94 12.01
C GLU A 19 5.64 -11.58 10.82
N ALA A 20 5.55 -12.32 9.73
CA ALA A 20 6.29 -12.03 8.51
C ALA A 20 5.89 -10.67 7.96
N ARG A 21 4.60 -10.34 8.01
CA ARG A 21 4.10 -9.02 7.59
C ARG A 21 4.68 -7.91 8.46
N SER A 22 4.72 -8.12 9.76
CA SER A 22 5.31 -7.16 10.70
C SER A 22 6.75 -6.84 10.35
N GLN A 23 7.54 -7.86 9.99
CA GLN A 23 8.93 -7.66 9.58
C GLN A 23 9.05 -6.87 8.28
N LEU A 24 8.17 -7.12 7.32
CA LEU A 24 8.15 -6.36 6.07
C LEU A 24 7.80 -4.90 6.32
N LEU A 25 6.86 -4.63 7.22
CA LEU A 25 6.49 -3.27 7.58
C LEU A 25 7.60 -2.54 8.35
N GLU A 26 8.36 -3.24 9.19
CA GLU A 26 9.52 -2.65 9.85
C GLU A 26 10.56 -2.18 8.85
N ARG A 27 10.78 -2.95 7.79
CA ARG A 27 11.76 -2.59 6.76
C ARG A 27 11.29 -1.46 5.86
N SER A 28 9.99 -1.30 5.69
CA SER A 28 9.43 -0.37 4.70
C SER A 28 8.86 0.91 5.29
N LEU A 29 8.37 0.88 6.52
CA LEU A 29 7.68 2.02 7.13
C LEU A 29 8.48 2.61 8.28
N THR A 30 8.33 3.92 8.50
CA THR A 30 8.80 4.54 9.73
C THR A 30 7.94 4.05 10.90
N GLU A 31 8.43 4.21 12.12
CA GLU A 31 7.70 3.77 13.31
C GLU A 31 6.32 4.44 13.43
N ASP A 32 6.24 5.71 13.05
CA ASP A 32 5.02 6.50 13.14
C ASP A 32 4.34 6.69 11.78
N ALA A 33 4.60 5.81 10.83
CA ALA A 33 4.06 5.90 9.48
C ALA A 33 2.54 6.00 9.49
N GLU A 34 2.00 6.73 8.52
CA GLU A 34 0.56 6.91 8.37
C GLU A 34 0.09 6.31 7.04
N LEU A 35 -0.98 5.53 7.10
CA LEU A 35 -1.71 5.05 5.93
C LEU A 35 -3.04 5.80 5.86
N VAL A 36 -3.31 6.44 4.73
CA VAL A 36 -4.55 7.18 4.51
C VAL A 36 -5.36 6.43 3.45
N ASP A 37 -6.50 5.91 3.86
CA ASP A 37 -7.33 5.00 3.07
C ASP A 37 -8.68 5.68 2.81
N PRO A 38 -9.16 5.74 1.55
CA PRO A 38 -10.38 6.47 1.21
C PRO A 38 -11.64 5.97 1.92
N THR A 39 -11.70 4.69 2.27
CA THR A 39 -12.93 4.10 2.83
C THR A 39 -12.86 3.90 4.33
N THR A 40 -11.67 3.72 4.91
CA THR A 40 -11.53 3.35 6.32
C THR A 40 -10.83 4.41 7.16
N GLY A 41 -10.29 5.46 6.53
CA GLY A 41 -9.71 6.58 7.24
C GLY A 41 -8.20 6.51 7.39
N ARG A 42 -7.69 6.96 8.53
CA ARG A 42 -6.25 7.06 8.77
C ARG A 42 -5.82 6.06 9.81
N PHE A 43 -4.68 5.44 9.55
CA PHE A 43 -4.06 4.47 10.45
C PHE A 43 -2.64 4.94 10.74
N LYS A 44 -2.31 5.14 12.00
CA LYS A 44 -0.99 5.61 12.39
C LYS A 44 -0.23 4.53 13.14
N GLY A 45 1.02 4.31 12.72
CA GLY A 45 1.90 3.32 13.30
C GLY A 45 1.83 1.97 12.60
N ARG A 46 2.91 1.21 12.70
CA ARG A 46 3.03 -0.07 12.01
C ARG A 46 1.98 -1.08 12.45
N ASP A 47 1.67 -1.11 13.74
CA ASP A 47 0.69 -2.08 14.27
C ASP A 47 -0.70 -1.82 13.71
N ALA A 48 -1.13 -0.56 13.68
CA ALA A 48 -2.43 -0.19 13.12
C ALA A 48 -2.49 -0.51 11.62
N ILE A 49 -1.41 -0.27 10.90
CA ILE A 49 -1.34 -0.57 9.47
C ILE A 49 -1.36 -2.09 9.26
N ASN A 50 -0.65 -2.86 10.09
CA ASN A 50 -0.68 -4.32 10.02
C ASN A 50 -2.08 -4.85 10.23
N GLU A 51 -2.81 -4.31 11.22
CA GLU A 51 -4.19 -4.71 11.47
C GLU A 51 -5.12 -4.38 10.30
N ARG A 52 -4.90 -3.23 9.67
CA ARG A 52 -5.69 -2.85 8.49
C ARG A 52 -5.47 -3.84 7.34
N ILE A 53 -4.23 -4.24 7.10
CA ILE A 53 -3.89 -5.22 6.05
C ILE A 53 -4.51 -6.58 6.41
N ALA A 54 -4.41 -7.00 7.67
CA ALA A 54 -4.98 -8.26 8.14
C ALA A 54 -6.50 -8.30 7.94
N GLY A 55 -7.17 -7.17 8.22
CA GLY A 55 -8.63 -7.06 8.02
C GLY A 55 -9.03 -7.22 6.56
N PHE A 56 -8.26 -6.63 5.66
CA PHE A 56 -8.49 -6.79 4.22
C PHE A 56 -8.27 -8.25 3.79
N SER A 57 -7.19 -8.85 4.23
CA SER A 57 -6.85 -10.23 3.91
C SER A 57 -7.90 -11.22 4.41
N ALA A 58 -8.45 -10.96 5.60
CA ALA A 58 -9.51 -11.81 6.18
C ALA A 58 -10.82 -11.69 5.39
N ARG A 59 -11.13 -10.49 4.90
CA ARG A 59 -12.35 -10.26 4.13
C ARG A 59 -12.25 -10.83 2.71
N PHE A 60 -11.07 -10.81 2.11
CA PHE A 60 -10.85 -11.28 0.74
C PHE A 60 -9.72 -12.31 0.72
N PRO A 61 -9.96 -13.54 1.25
CA PRO A 61 -8.91 -14.56 1.30
C PRO A 61 -8.38 -14.87 -0.10
N GLY A 62 -7.06 -14.94 -0.25
CA GLY A 62 -6.43 -15.23 -1.52
C GLY A 62 -6.33 -14.06 -2.47
N ALA A 63 -6.81 -12.87 -2.08
CA ALA A 63 -6.65 -11.67 -2.90
C ALA A 63 -5.17 -11.30 -3.00
N ARG A 64 -4.79 -10.73 -4.15
CA ARG A 64 -3.41 -10.39 -4.41
C ARG A 64 -3.28 -9.00 -5.01
N LEU A 65 -2.36 -8.23 -4.45
CA LEU A 65 -2.00 -6.90 -4.92
C LEU A 65 -0.83 -6.99 -5.89
N THR A 66 -0.95 -6.34 -7.04
CA THR A 66 0.13 -6.21 -8.01
C THR A 66 0.27 -4.76 -8.43
N LEU A 67 1.50 -4.32 -8.69
CA LEU A 67 1.73 -3.01 -9.26
C LEU A 67 1.43 -3.05 -10.75
N THR A 68 0.70 -2.07 -11.24
CA THR A 68 0.25 -2.01 -12.64
C THR A 68 0.94 -0.91 -13.43
N SER A 69 1.81 -0.14 -12.79
CA SER A 69 2.62 0.89 -13.45
C SER A 69 4.05 0.85 -12.93
N GLY A 70 4.94 1.60 -13.58
CA GLY A 70 6.23 1.94 -13.01
C GLY A 70 6.06 2.95 -11.90
N VAL A 71 7.16 3.28 -11.23
CA VAL A 71 7.19 4.24 -10.12
C VAL A 71 7.70 5.57 -10.64
N ASP A 72 6.92 6.63 -10.38
CA ASP A 72 7.30 8.01 -10.69
C ASP A 72 7.71 8.67 -9.38
N GLU A 73 8.95 9.11 -9.27
CA GLU A 73 9.50 9.57 -7.99
C GLU A 73 10.32 10.85 -8.14
N HIS A 74 10.10 11.79 -7.22
CA HIS A 74 10.93 12.99 -7.09
C HIS A 74 10.82 13.56 -5.68
N ASN A 75 11.91 14.16 -5.20
CA ASN A 75 11.93 14.93 -3.94
C ASN A 75 11.34 14.19 -2.73
N GLY A 76 11.55 12.87 -2.66
CA GLY A 76 11.06 12.05 -1.54
C GLY A 76 9.61 11.62 -1.66
N PHE A 77 8.93 11.95 -2.76
CA PHE A 77 7.56 11.51 -3.05
C PHE A 77 7.57 10.55 -4.23
N ALA A 78 6.73 9.53 -4.17
CA ALA A 78 6.57 8.60 -5.28
C ALA A 78 5.08 8.30 -5.49
N ARG A 79 4.72 7.96 -6.72
CA ARG A 79 3.38 7.48 -7.03
C ARG A 79 3.47 6.30 -7.98
N TYR A 80 2.53 5.39 -7.84
CA TYR A 80 2.43 4.21 -8.69
C TYR A 80 1.02 3.64 -8.63
N ALA A 81 0.63 2.94 -9.68
CA ALA A 81 -0.69 2.31 -9.76
C ALA A 81 -0.62 0.85 -9.33
N TRP A 82 -1.72 0.36 -8.78
CA TRP A 82 -1.83 -1.03 -8.33
C TRP A 82 -3.24 -1.56 -8.61
N ALA A 83 -3.36 -2.88 -8.59
CA ALA A 83 -4.64 -3.57 -8.67
C ALA A 83 -4.67 -4.71 -7.66
N ILE A 84 -5.84 -4.98 -7.10
CA ILE A 84 -6.08 -6.11 -6.23
C ILE A 84 -7.07 -7.02 -6.93
N ASN A 85 -6.66 -8.26 -7.14
CA ASN A 85 -7.48 -9.29 -7.78
C ASN A 85 -7.83 -10.37 -6.77
N ALA A 86 -9.06 -10.89 -6.88
CA ALA A 86 -9.51 -12.01 -6.06
C ALA A 86 -8.76 -13.28 -6.44
N ALA A 87 -8.92 -14.33 -5.62
CA ALA A 87 -8.30 -15.63 -5.87
C ALA A 87 -8.69 -16.21 -7.24
N ASP A 88 -9.89 -15.91 -7.73
CA ASP A 88 -10.36 -16.35 -9.05
C ASP A 88 -9.86 -15.47 -10.20
N GLY A 89 -9.08 -14.44 -9.92
CA GLY A 89 -8.53 -13.52 -10.90
C GLY A 89 -9.40 -12.29 -11.19
N SER A 90 -10.61 -12.20 -10.65
CA SER A 90 -11.47 -11.04 -10.89
C SER A 90 -10.96 -9.81 -10.15
N LEU A 91 -11.15 -8.64 -10.76
CA LEU A 91 -10.71 -7.38 -10.17
C LEU A 91 -11.61 -7.01 -8.99
N ILE A 92 -10.98 -6.78 -7.81
CA ILE A 92 -11.69 -6.29 -6.63
C ILE A 92 -11.59 -4.77 -6.56
N LEU A 93 -10.38 -4.22 -6.76
CA LEU A 93 -10.10 -2.82 -6.54
C LEU A 93 -8.84 -2.43 -7.30
N GLU A 94 -8.80 -1.20 -7.79
CA GLU A 94 -7.58 -0.64 -8.35
C GLU A 94 -7.43 0.79 -7.88
N GLY A 95 -6.21 1.29 -7.93
CA GLY A 95 -5.95 2.63 -7.47
C GLY A 95 -4.51 3.07 -7.67
N ILE A 96 -4.19 4.15 -6.98
CA ILE A 96 -2.87 4.77 -6.99
C ILE A 96 -2.46 5.03 -5.56
N ASP A 97 -1.20 4.75 -5.25
CA ASP A 97 -0.59 5.19 -4.00
C ASP A 97 0.29 6.39 -4.27
N VAL A 98 0.23 7.36 -3.36
CA VAL A 98 1.22 8.44 -3.26
C VAL A 98 1.94 8.25 -1.94
N VAL A 99 3.25 8.08 -1.99
CA VAL A 99 4.04 7.81 -0.80
C VAL A 99 5.04 8.92 -0.55
N GLU A 100 5.36 9.12 0.73
CA GLU A 100 6.37 10.07 1.17
C GLU A 100 7.43 9.31 1.97
N ARG A 101 8.71 9.53 1.62
CA ARG A 101 9.83 8.89 2.30
C ARG A 101 10.46 9.82 3.33
N ASP A 102 11.08 9.23 4.35
CA ASP A 102 11.94 9.97 5.27
C ASP A 102 13.40 9.96 4.78
N ASP A 103 14.31 10.49 5.59
CA ASP A 103 15.73 10.57 5.24
C ASP A 103 16.41 9.21 5.16
N ASP A 104 15.83 8.19 5.81
CA ASP A 104 16.34 6.81 5.75
C ASP A 104 15.68 5.99 4.64
N ASN A 105 14.97 6.66 3.74
CA ASN A 105 14.30 6.04 2.59
C ASN A 105 13.10 5.18 2.96
N ARG A 106 12.68 5.14 4.21
CA ARG A 106 11.46 4.45 4.62
C ARG A 106 10.24 5.33 4.36
N LEU A 107 9.09 4.68 4.19
CA LEU A 107 7.85 5.39 3.93
C LEU A 107 7.28 5.93 5.25
N ARG A 108 7.06 7.22 5.32
CA ARG A 108 6.40 7.82 6.48
C ARG A 108 4.93 8.11 6.24
N ARG A 109 4.48 8.08 5.00
CA ARG A 109 3.07 8.23 4.65
C ARG A 109 2.78 7.52 3.35
N VAL A 110 1.65 6.80 3.33
CA VAL A 110 1.09 6.21 2.13
C VAL A 110 -0.34 6.71 2.01
N VAL A 111 -0.63 7.44 0.94
CA VAL A 111 -1.97 7.95 0.66
C VAL A 111 -2.53 7.15 -0.50
N MET A 112 -3.65 6.46 -0.28
CA MET A 112 -4.30 5.64 -1.28
C MET A 112 -5.41 6.43 -1.96
N PHE A 113 -5.52 6.26 -3.28
CA PHE A 113 -6.66 6.74 -4.05
C PHE A 113 -7.22 5.57 -4.84
N PHE A 114 -8.54 5.44 -4.86
CA PHE A 114 -9.20 4.32 -5.54
C PHE A 114 -9.81 4.75 -6.87
N GLY A 115 -9.74 3.84 -7.84
CA GLY A 115 -10.37 4.00 -9.13
C GLY A 115 -9.71 5.04 -10.03
N PRO A 116 -10.33 5.33 -11.17
CA PRO A 116 -9.87 6.40 -12.06
C PRO A 116 -10.25 7.77 -11.51
N LEU A 117 -9.61 8.80 -12.03
CA LEU A 117 -10.00 10.17 -11.69
C LEU A 117 -11.45 10.40 -12.14
N PRO A 118 -12.22 11.17 -11.35
CA PRO A 118 -13.56 11.54 -11.79
C PRO A 118 -13.51 12.39 -13.06
N ARG A 119 -14.64 12.41 -13.78
CA ARG A 119 -14.72 13.22 -14.99
C ARG A 119 -14.57 14.69 -14.65
N ALA A 120 -13.97 15.43 -15.57
CA ALA A 120 -13.84 16.87 -15.42
C ALA A 120 -15.23 17.50 -15.35
N VAL A 121 -15.38 18.50 -14.47
CA VAL A 121 -16.61 19.29 -14.34
C VAL A 121 -16.36 20.62 -15.05
N GLU A 122 -17.25 20.96 -15.98
CA GLU A 122 -17.17 22.21 -16.74
C GLU A 122 -18.03 23.29 -16.12
#